data_d106d30029f17d8b4c52e70d260ceec9
#
_entry.id   d106d30029f17d8b4c52e70d260ceec9
#
_cell.length_a   1.000
_cell.length_b   1.000
_cell.length_c   1.000
_cell.angle_alpha   90.00
_cell.angle_beta   90.00
_cell.angle_gamma   90.00
#
_symmetry.space_group_name_H-M   'P 1'
#
loop_
_entity.id
_entity.type
_entity.pdbx_description
1 polymer ?
#
loop_
_entity_poly.entity_id
_entity_poly.type
_entity_poly.pdbx_seq_one_letter_code
_entity_poly.pdbx_strand_id
1 'polypeptide(L)'
;MRIERLAQHLRVEHGLKGKPLPTAHFHLTLHSVGFHDTFFERVDSWAQAAASTVSMPAFNVAFDHVASFHRTTRDQPVVLLGSDGAAALREFQGVLGTTLARAGFTPRPSSFTPHLTLLYDKREVAERTIEPIQWFAREFVLIDSRVGKTQHVQLAKWPLAT
;
A
#
# COMPACT_ATOMS: atom_id res chain seq x y z
N MET A 1 -7.60 14.88 7.58
CA MET A 1 -6.89 13.69 8.15
C MET A 1 -5.42 14.01 8.38
N ARG A 2 -4.69 13.34 9.32
CA ARG A 2 -3.27 13.65 9.63
C ARG A 2 -2.33 13.43 8.44
N ILE A 3 -2.53 12.32 7.68
CA ILE A 3 -1.73 11.99 6.48
C ILE A 3 -1.90 13.05 5.37
N GLU A 4 -3.11 13.50 5.13
CA GLU A 4 -3.39 14.54 4.13
C GLU A 4 -2.72 15.87 4.47
N ARG A 5 -2.77 16.28 5.75
CA ARG A 5 -2.06 17.47 6.24
C ARG A 5 -0.56 17.35 6.07
N LEU A 6 0.02 16.17 6.36
CA LEU A 6 1.44 15.92 6.14
C LEU A 6 1.80 16.03 4.65
N ALA A 7 1.02 15.41 3.75
CA ALA A 7 1.27 15.50 2.31
C ALA A 7 1.23 16.95 1.81
N GLN A 8 0.28 17.75 2.29
CA GLN A 8 0.20 19.16 1.94
C GLN A 8 1.36 19.97 2.54
N HIS A 9 1.77 19.65 3.78
CA HIS A 9 2.92 20.32 4.43
C HIS A 9 4.21 20.04 3.64
N LEU A 10 4.50 18.78 3.30
CA LEU A 10 5.66 18.41 2.49
C LEU A 10 5.64 19.08 1.12
N ARG A 11 4.47 19.18 0.50
CA ARG A 11 4.31 19.87 -0.78
C ARG A 11 4.76 21.32 -0.70
N VAL A 12 4.34 22.05 0.33
CA VAL A 12 4.70 23.45 0.53
C VAL A 12 6.17 23.59 0.91
N GLU A 13 6.63 22.83 1.89
CA GLU A 13 7.99 22.90 2.43
C GLU A 13 9.07 22.62 1.37
N HIS A 14 8.84 21.61 0.51
CA HIS A 14 9.80 21.22 -0.54
C HIS A 14 9.50 21.84 -1.91
N GLY A 15 8.49 22.71 -2.01
CA GLY A 15 8.09 23.35 -3.27
C GLY A 15 7.68 22.34 -4.35
N LEU A 16 7.04 21.22 -3.95
CA LEU A 16 6.60 20.19 -4.85
C LEU A 16 5.41 20.66 -5.69
N LYS A 17 5.40 20.27 -6.97
CA LYS A 17 4.31 20.59 -7.91
C LYS A 17 3.20 19.55 -7.90
N GLY A 18 3.54 18.31 -7.53
CA GLY A 18 2.60 17.21 -7.43
C GLY A 18 1.49 17.50 -6.43
N LYS A 19 0.27 17.10 -6.77
CA LYS A 19 -0.87 17.21 -5.86
C LYS A 19 -0.91 16.02 -4.92
N PRO A 20 -1.20 16.20 -3.62
CA PRO A 20 -1.48 15.11 -2.71
C PRO A 20 -2.57 14.18 -3.27
N LEU A 21 -2.39 12.89 -3.08
CA LEU A 21 -3.41 11.92 -3.44
C LEU A 21 -4.68 12.14 -2.59
N PRO A 22 -5.87 11.94 -3.17
CA PRO A 22 -7.11 11.95 -2.41
C PRO A 22 -7.08 10.90 -1.29
N THR A 23 -7.70 11.19 -0.17
CA THR A 23 -7.76 10.29 0.99
C THR A 23 -8.26 8.88 0.63
N ALA A 24 -9.24 8.79 -0.27
CA ALA A 24 -9.78 7.50 -0.75
C ALA A 24 -8.76 6.66 -1.55
N HIS A 25 -7.62 7.22 -1.93
CA HIS A 25 -6.54 6.52 -2.63
C HIS A 25 -5.38 6.11 -1.72
N PHE A 26 -5.41 6.48 -0.45
CA PHE A 26 -4.39 6.03 0.49
C PHE A 26 -4.53 4.55 0.77
N HIS A 27 -3.52 3.78 0.42
CA HIS A 27 -3.49 2.34 0.60
C HIS A 27 -2.05 1.85 0.80
N LEU A 28 -1.94 0.65 1.34
CA LEU A 28 -0.69 -0.11 1.43
C LEU A 28 -0.82 -1.31 0.51
N THR A 29 0.00 -1.36 -0.54
CA THR A 29 0.03 -2.52 -1.42
C THR A 29 0.80 -3.66 -0.76
N LEU A 30 0.13 -4.77 -0.50
CA LEU A 30 0.74 -5.98 0.06
C LEU A 30 1.26 -6.89 -1.05
N HIS A 31 0.40 -7.23 -2.00
CA HIS A 31 0.73 -8.06 -3.16
C HIS A 31 0.00 -7.56 -4.41
N SER A 32 0.62 -7.78 -5.57
CA SER A 32 -0.05 -7.66 -6.85
C SER A 32 -0.43 -9.07 -7.32
N VAL A 33 -1.71 -9.31 -7.57
CA VAL A 33 -2.21 -10.60 -8.06
C VAL A 33 -2.25 -10.68 -9.59
N GLY A 34 -1.81 -9.64 -10.28
CA GLY A 34 -1.60 -9.61 -11.73
C GLY A 34 -2.16 -8.36 -12.41
N PHE A 35 -1.91 -8.26 -13.72
CA PHE A 35 -2.48 -7.25 -14.61
C PHE A 35 -3.38 -7.99 -15.59
N HIS A 36 -4.68 -7.67 -15.63
CA HIS A 36 -5.65 -8.46 -16.39
C HIS A 36 -6.54 -7.57 -17.25
N ASP A 37 -6.42 -7.73 -18.57
CA ASP A 37 -7.41 -7.19 -19.52
C ASP A 37 -8.52 -8.20 -19.84
N THR A 38 -8.32 -9.50 -19.61
CA THR A 38 -9.26 -10.54 -20.10
C THR A 38 -9.52 -11.73 -19.15
N PHE A 39 -8.87 -11.82 -17.98
CA PHE A 39 -9.00 -12.98 -17.06
C PHE A 39 -9.66 -12.65 -15.72
N PHE A 40 -10.39 -11.56 -15.65
CA PHE A 40 -10.82 -10.93 -14.40
C PHE A 40 -11.62 -11.87 -13.48
N GLU A 41 -12.60 -12.58 -14.00
CA GLU A 41 -13.53 -13.37 -13.16
C GLU A 41 -12.88 -14.56 -12.45
N ARG A 42 -11.94 -15.26 -13.12
CA ARG A 42 -11.29 -16.45 -12.53
C ARG A 42 -10.21 -16.08 -11.53
N VAL A 43 -9.40 -15.08 -11.84
CA VAL A 43 -8.33 -14.59 -10.95
C VAL A 43 -8.93 -13.96 -9.72
N ASP A 44 -9.97 -13.17 -9.87
CA ASP A 44 -10.70 -12.56 -8.78
C ASP A 44 -11.28 -13.61 -7.83
N SER A 45 -12.00 -14.60 -8.32
CA SER A 45 -12.59 -15.66 -7.49
C SER A 45 -11.54 -16.49 -6.75
N TRP A 46 -10.39 -16.80 -7.38
CA TRP A 46 -9.31 -17.55 -6.74
C TRP A 46 -8.58 -16.71 -5.69
N ALA A 47 -8.30 -15.44 -5.98
CA ALA A 47 -7.69 -14.53 -5.01
C ALA A 47 -8.62 -14.34 -3.80
N GLN A 48 -9.91 -14.21 -4.03
CA GLN A 48 -10.91 -14.11 -2.97
C GLN A 48 -10.97 -15.39 -2.13
N ALA A 49 -11.00 -16.57 -2.74
CA ALA A 49 -11.01 -17.83 -2.04
C ALA A 49 -9.73 -18.01 -1.19
N ALA A 50 -8.57 -17.68 -1.72
CA ALA A 50 -7.31 -17.71 -0.97
C ALA A 50 -7.32 -16.73 0.20
N ALA A 51 -7.70 -15.47 -0.04
CA ALA A 51 -7.72 -14.43 0.98
C ALA A 51 -8.69 -14.75 2.14
N SER A 52 -9.81 -15.41 1.85
CA SER A 52 -10.79 -15.81 2.89
C SER A 52 -10.27 -16.88 3.86
N THR A 53 -9.16 -17.55 3.54
CA THR A 53 -8.51 -18.51 4.45
C THR A 53 -7.47 -17.88 5.37
N VAL A 54 -7.16 -16.58 5.17
CA VAL A 54 -6.19 -15.87 6.01
C VAL A 54 -6.82 -15.60 7.37
N SER A 55 -6.15 -16.07 8.42
CA SER A 55 -6.51 -15.79 9.81
C SER A 55 -5.32 -15.16 10.52
N MET A 56 -5.44 -13.90 10.87
CA MET A 56 -4.43 -13.18 11.64
C MET A 56 -5.12 -12.10 12.49
N PRO A 57 -4.66 -11.86 13.73
CA PRO A 57 -5.20 -10.81 14.56
C PRO A 57 -5.05 -9.43 13.91
N ALA A 58 -5.97 -8.53 14.22
CA ALA A 58 -5.83 -7.12 13.91
C ALA A 58 -4.60 -6.55 14.64
N PHE A 59 -3.89 -5.60 14.03
CA PHE A 59 -2.60 -5.13 14.52
C PHE A 59 -2.39 -3.62 14.34
N ASN A 60 -1.49 -3.06 15.14
CA ASN A 60 -1.07 -1.68 14.99
C ASN A 60 -0.05 -1.55 13.84
N VAL A 61 -0.17 -0.46 13.10
CA VAL A 61 0.80 0.00 12.11
C VAL A 61 1.25 1.39 12.50
N ALA A 62 2.55 1.63 12.49
CA ALA A 62 3.14 2.94 12.72
C ALA A 62 4.13 3.26 11.60
N PHE A 63 3.99 4.45 11.02
CA PHE A 63 4.92 5.01 10.06
C PHE A 63 5.55 6.28 10.61
N ASP A 64 6.86 6.36 10.55
CA ASP A 64 7.70 7.33 11.25
C ASP A 64 8.75 8.02 10.36
N HIS A 65 8.72 7.72 9.03
CA HIS A 65 9.60 8.33 8.06
C HIS A 65 8.86 8.78 6.82
N VAL A 66 9.43 9.76 6.11
CA VAL A 66 9.04 10.14 4.75
C VAL A 66 10.27 10.12 3.86
N ALA A 67 10.11 9.72 2.62
CA ALA A 67 11.15 9.73 1.59
C ALA A 67 10.54 9.74 0.19
N SER A 68 11.36 9.98 -0.82
CA SER A 68 11.03 9.65 -2.21
C SER A 68 11.63 8.31 -2.59
N PHE A 69 10.87 7.46 -3.28
CA PHE A 69 11.42 6.30 -3.94
C PHE A 69 11.98 6.69 -5.31
N HIS A 70 13.24 6.40 -5.53
CA HIS A 70 13.89 6.72 -6.79
C HIS A 70 13.33 5.90 -7.95
N ARG A 71 12.95 6.56 -9.05
CA ARG A 71 12.54 5.96 -10.32
C ARG A 71 13.22 6.67 -11.47
N THR A 72 13.74 5.91 -12.44
CA THR A 72 14.54 6.46 -13.55
C THR A 72 13.71 7.17 -14.64
N THR A 73 12.41 6.91 -14.75
CA THR A 73 11.63 7.29 -15.94
C THR A 73 10.31 8.03 -15.64
N ARG A 74 9.97 8.27 -14.38
CA ARG A 74 8.67 8.86 -13.98
C ARG A 74 8.85 9.78 -12.78
N ASP A 75 7.79 10.51 -12.44
CA ASP A 75 7.74 11.24 -11.20
C ASP A 75 7.95 10.30 -10.00
N GLN A 76 8.71 10.77 -9.03
CA GLN A 76 9.07 10.02 -7.83
C GLN A 76 7.88 9.97 -6.87
N PRO A 77 7.49 8.80 -6.36
CA PRO A 77 6.51 8.76 -5.28
C PRO A 77 7.15 9.25 -3.98
N VAL A 78 6.55 10.24 -3.39
CA VAL A 78 6.82 10.66 -2.01
C VAL A 78 5.96 9.78 -1.10
N VAL A 79 6.60 9.07 -0.18
CA VAL A 79 5.96 8.00 0.58
C VAL A 79 6.13 8.17 2.08
N LEU A 80 5.17 7.67 2.84
CA LEU A 80 5.32 7.33 4.24
C LEU A 80 5.94 5.94 4.36
N LEU A 81 6.86 5.77 5.29
CA LEU A 81 7.59 4.54 5.58
C LEU A 81 7.48 4.19 7.06
N GLY A 82 7.49 2.90 7.36
CA GLY A 82 7.56 2.39 8.73
C GLY A 82 8.81 1.56 8.97
N SER A 83 9.51 1.85 10.05
CA SER A 83 10.59 1.03 10.58
C SER A 83 10.04 -0.14 11.42
N ASP A 84 10.33 -0.20 12.70
CA ASP A 84 9.87 -1.27 13.59
C ASP A 84 8.34 -1.30 13.75
N GLY A 85 7.67 -0.15 13.70
CA GLY A 85 6.22 -0.04 13.75
C GLY A 85 5.47 -0.70 12.58
N ALA A 86 6.18 -1.16 11.55
CA ALA A 86 5.62 -1.90 10.43
C ALA A 86 5.92 -3.42 10.49
N ALA A 87 6.43 -3.96 11.59
CA ALA A 87 6.81 -5.38 11.72
C ALA A 87 5.60 -6.31 11.51
N ALA A 88 4.49 -6.05 12.20
CA ALA A 88 3.26 -6.85 12.04
C ALA A 88 2.69 -6.78 10.61
N LEU A 89 2.87 -5.65 9.92
CA LEU A 89 2.46 -5.52 8.53
C LEU A 89 3.34 -6.38 7.60
N ARG A 90 4.65 -6.51 7.88
CA ARG A 90 5.55 -7.40 7.13
C ARG A 90 5.20 -8.87 7.38
N GLU A 91 4.89 -9.24 8.61
CA GLU A 91 4.42 -10.58 8.96
C GLU A 91 3.13 -10.91 8.22
N PHE A 92 2.14 -10.01 8.25
CA PHE A 92 0.88 -10.18 7.54
C PHE A 92 1.09 -10.33 6.03
N GLN A 93 1.95 -9.52 5.43
CA GLN A 93 2.30 -9.63 4.01
C GLN A 93 2.89 -11.01 3.68
N GLY A 94 3.74 -11.57 4.54
CA GLY A 94 4.31 -12.91 4.39
C GLY A 94 3.25 -14.01 4.47
N VAL A 95 2.33 -13.93 5.44
CA VAL A 95 1.20 -14.88 5.59
C VAL A 95 0.30 -14.85 4.36
N LEU A 96 -0.09 -13.65 3.91
CA LEU A 96 -0.92 -13.47 2.73
C LEU A 96 -0.21 -13.98 1.47
N GLY A 97 1.09 -13.69 1.31
CA GLY A 97 1.89 -14.17 0.18
C GLY A 97 1.98 -15.68 0.11
N THR A 98 2.18 -16.36 1.24
CA THR A 98 2.19 -17.82 1.33
C THR A 98 0.83 -18.41 0.94
N THR A 99 -0.25 -17.78 1.40
CA THR A 99 -1.62 -18.22 1.08
C THR A 99 -1.92 -18.05 -0.41
N LEU A 100 -1.55 -16.92 -1.00
CA LEU A 100 -1.70 -16.69 -2.44
C LEU A 100 -0.85 -17.65 -3.26
N ALA A 101 0.38 -17.94 -2.85
CA ALA A 101 1.26 -18.89 -3.54
C ALA A 101 0.66 -20.30 -3.57
N ARG A 102 0.06 -20.77 -2.47
CA ARG A 102 -0.64 -22.07 -2.40
C ARG A 102 -1.86 -22.12 -3.32
N ALA A 103 -2.48 -21.00 -3.60
CA ALA A 103 -3.59 -20.86 -4.54
C ALA A 103 -3.12 -20.71 -6.02
N GLY A 104 -1.81 -20.81 -6.28
CA GLY A 104 -1.25 -20.72 -7.64
C GLY A 104 -0.88 -19.33 -8.11
N PHE A 105 -0.97 -18.31 -7.25
CA PHE A 105 -0.42 -17.00 -7.56
C PHE A 105 1.09 -17.02 -7.33
N THR A 106 1.85 -16.44 -8.23
CA THR A 106 3.29 -16.25 -8.05
C THR A 106 3.55 -14.83 -7.56
N PRO A 107 3.63 -14.60 -6.22
CA PRO A 107 4.02 -13.30 -5.71
C PRO A 107 5.39 -12.97 -6.27
N ARG A 108 5.57 -11.77 -6.82
CA ARG A 108 6.90 -11.35 -7.26
C ARG A 108 7.82 -11.33 -6.04
N PRO A 109 8.98 -12.01 -6.07
CA PRO A 109 9.96 -11.88 -5.02
C PRO A 109 10.49 -10.45 -5.07
N SER A 110 10.03 -9.62 -4.19
CA SER A 110 10.56 -8.28 -3.98
C SER A 110 10.77 -8.08 -2.48
N SER A 111 11.83 -7.38 -2.13
CA SER A 111 11.96 -6.87 -0.77
C SER A 111 10.74 -5.99 -0.49
N PHE A 112 9.82 -6.47 0.33
CA PHE A 112 8.64 -5.71 0.70
C PHE A 112 9.04 -4.55 1.61
N THR A 113 8.88 -3.35 1.10
CA THR A 113 9.03 -2.12 1.89
C THR A 113 7.63 -1.55 2.13
N PRO A 114 7.09 -1.68 3.35
CA PRO A 114 5.80 -1.10 3.70
C PRO A 114 5.79 0.40 3.45
N HIS A 115 4.91 0.87 2.59
CA HIS A 115 4.82 2.29 2.27
C HIS A 115 3.40 2.71 1.89
N LEU A 116 3.11 4.00 2.12
CA LEU A 116 1.90 4.67 1.68
C LEU A 116 2.29 5.87 0.83
N THR A 117 1.86 5.91 -0.43
CA THR A 117 2.17 7.02 -1.33
C THR A 117 1.33 8.24 -1.00
N LEU A 118 1.98 9.38 -0.83
CA LEU A 118 1.37 10.67 -0.52
C LEU A 118 1.07 11.49 -1.78
N LEU A 119 2.03 11.56 -2.67
CA LEU A 119 1.99 12.30 -3.94
C LEU A 119 3.11 11.81 -4.87
N TYR A 120 3.11 12.30 -6.10
CA TYR A 120 4.19 12.10 -7.07
C TYR A 120 4.78 13.43 -7.50
N ASP A 121 6.12 13.54 -7.55
CA ASP A 121 6.82 14.75 -8.01
C ASP A 121 8.13 14.39 -8.72
N LYS A 122 8.67 15.32 -9.50
CA LYS A 122 10.01 15.19 -10.08
C LYS A 122 11.11 15.49 -9.07
N ARG A 123 10.81 16.29 -8.06
CA ARG A 123 11.73 16.58 -6.96
C ARG A 123 11.68 15.47 -5.93
N GLU A 124 12.86 15.14 -5.44
CA GLU A 124 13.01 14.16 -4.38
C GLU A 124 12.91 14.81 -2.99
N VAL A 125 12.29 14.10 -2.09
CA VAL A 125 12.31 14.39 -0.65
C VAL A 125 13.29 13.41 -0.03
N ALA A 126 14.36 13.94 0.58
CA ALA A 126 15.32 13.12 1.30
C ALA A 126 14.64 12.42 2.49
N GLU A 127 15.10 11.21 2.78
CA GLU A 127 14.56 10.46 3.93
C GLU A 127 14.77 11.24 5.23
N ARG A 128 13.69 11.36 6.00
CA ARG A 128 13.72 11.96 7.34
C ARG A 128 12.65 11.37 8.24
N THR A 129 12.92 11.40 9.52
CA THR A 129 11.96 11.07 10.59
C THR A 129 10.84 12.10 10.67
N ILE A 130 9.67 11.62 11.02
CA ILE A 130 8.50 12.44 11.35
C ILE A 130 7.87 11.94 12.65
N GLU A 131 7.00 12.75 13.21
CA GLU A 131 6.13 12.29 14.31
C GLU A 131 5.30 11.08 13.86
N PRO A 132 5.38 9.93 14.55
CA PRO A 132 4.74 8.70 14.10
C PRO A 132 3.25 8.85 13.82
N ILE A 133 2.82 8.34 12.67
CA ILE A 133 1.42 8.21 12.30
C ILE A 133 1.02 6.76 12.50
N GLN A 134 0.06 6.53 13.40
CA GLN A 134 -0.36 5.20 13.81
C GLN A 134 -1.84 4.98 13.51
N TRP A 135 -2.15 3.74 13.17
CA TRP A 135 -3.54 3.26 13.07
C TRP A 135 -3.60 1.76 13.35
N PHE A 136 -4.81 1.29 13.62
CA PHE A 136 -5.08 -0.10 13.85
C PHE A 136 -5.67 -0.73 12.58
N ALA A 137 -4.94 -1.68 11.98
CA ALA A 137 -5.38 -2.43 10.82
C ALA A 137 -6.37 -3.51 11.25
N ARG A 138 -7.61 -3.44 10.74
CA ARG A 138 -8.71 -4.35 11.09
C ARG A 138 -9.21 -5.17 9.91
N GLU A 139 -8.80 -4.80 8.72
CA GLU A 139 -9.26 -5.42 7.48
C GLU A 139 -8.23 -5.25 6.38
N PHE A 140 -8.32 -6.11 5.38
CA PHE A 140 -7.61 -5.97 4.12
C PHE A 140 -8.57 -6.15 2.96
N VAL A 141 -8.19 -5.65 1.79
CA VAL A 141 -9.08 -5.54 0.65
C VAL A 141 -8.41 -6.03 -0.64
N LEU A 142 -9.22 -6.52 -1.57
CA LEU A 142 -8.84 -6.71 -2.96
C LEU A 142 -9.30 -5.48 -3.75
N ILE A 143 -8.36 -4.87 -4.48
CA ILE A 143 -8.61 -3.65 -5.25
C ILE A 143 -8.29 -3.89 -6.73
N ASP A 144 -9.22 -3.52 -7.61
CA ASP A 144 -8.94 -3.27 -9.01
C ASP A 144 -8.42 -1.83 -9.17
N SER A 145 -7.12 -1.71 -9.46
CA SER A 145 -6.47 -0.42 -9.70
C SER A 145 -6.46 -0.11 -11.20
N ARG A 146 -7.41 0.69 -11.65
CA ARG A 146 -7.54 1.08 -13.06
C ARG A 146 -6.47 2.10 -13.43
N VAL A 147 -5.38 1.59 -14.02
CA VAL A 147 -4.25 2.41 -14.46
C VAL A 147 -4.72 3.49 -15.44
N GLY A 148 -4.31 4.74 -15.20
CA GLY A 148 -4.67 5.90 -16.03
C GLY A 148 -6.04 6.54 -15.73
N LYS A 149 -6.89 5.90 -14.92
CA LYS A 149 -8.21 6.46 -14.53
C LYS A 149 -8.26 6.98 -13.09
N THR A 150 -7.17 6.85 -12.34
CA THR A 150 -7.10 7.23 -10.91
C THR A 150 -8.29 6.68 -10.12
N GLN A 151 -8.69 5.44 -10.40
CA GLN A 151 -9.82 4.77 -9.76
C GLN A 151 -9.34 3.48 -9.10
N HIS A 152 -9.66 3.34 -7.82
CA HIS A 152 -9.52 2.10 -7.07
C HIS A 152 -10.92 1.55 -6.80
N VAL A 153 -11.24 0.41 -7.41
CA VAL A 153 -12.51 -0.28 -7.18
C VAL A 153 -12.26 -1.40 -6.19
N GLN A 154 -12.86 -1.32 -5.02
CA GLN A 154 -12.79 -2.39 -4.04
C GLN A 154 -13.68 -3.55 -4.50
N LEU A 155 -13.07 -4.71 -4.74
CA LEU A 155 -13.74 -5.93 -5.20
C LEU A 155 -14.18 -6.81 -4.02
N ALA A 156 -13.35 -6.90 -3.00
CA ALA A 156 -13.65 -7.69 -1.81
C ALA A 156 -12.93 -7.14 -0.57
N LYS A 157 -13.40 -7.56 0.61
CA LYS A 157 -12.89 -7.15 1.90
C LYS A 157 -12.98 -8.28 2.92
N TRP A 158 -11.94 -8.43 3.75
CA TRP A 158 -11.87 -9.43 4.81
C TRP A 158 -11.45 -8.79 6.13
N PRO A 159 -12.15 -9.09 7.22
CA PRO A 159 -11.73 -8.66 8.54
C PRO A 159 -10.50 -9.44 8.99
N LEU A 160 -9.64 -8.79 9.75
CA LEU A 160 -8.66 -9.44 10.61
C LEU A 160 -9.35 -9.89 11.90
N ALA A 161 -8.84 -10.95 12.53
CA ALA A 161 -9.43 -11.47 13.75
C ALA A 161 -9.35 -10.43 14.90
N THR A 162 -10.36 -10.42 15.76
CA THR A 162 -10.39 -9.58 16.96
C THR A 162 -9.55 -10.18 18.07
#